data_e4557e36206e19cd06ce653aa8e21b96
#
_entry.id   e4557e36206e19cd06ce653aa8e21b96
#
_cell.length_a   1.000
_cell.length_b   1.000
_cell.length_c   1.000
_cell.angle_alpha   90.00
_cell.angle_beta   90.00
_cell.angle_gamma   90.00
#
_symmetry.space_group_name_H-M   'P 1'
#
loop_
_entity.id
_entity.type
_entity.pdbx_description
1 polymer ?
#
loop_
_entity_poly.entity_id
_entity_poly.type
_entity_poly.pdbx_seq_one_letter_code
_entity_poly.pdbx_strand_id
1 'polypeptide(L)'
;PLLLIFLVLGTIFLGIATPTEGGAMGAMGAIILAISRRRLSYKLLQQALVGTTKLSCFVVFILIGATMFSLTFQGVDGPLWVEHLLSDLPGGQLGFLILVNIMVFFLAFFLDFFELSFIIVPLLAPVADKLGIDLVWFGVLLAINMQTSFMHPPFGFALFYLRSVAPDKEYTDKVTRQRIAPVTTTQIYLGSIPFLCIQLLMVGLVIAFPGIVSSGLDEKVTYDLDAIREQMEANMPSAVDFENPFMTEDSA
;
A
#
# COMPACT_ATOMS: atom_id res chain seq x y z
N PRO A 1 -16.92 15.18 11.42
CA PRO A 1 -16.22 14.13 10.68
C PRO A 1 -15.70 14.58 9.32
N LEU A 2 -16.55 15.19 8.47
CA LEU A 2 -16.16 15.64 7.13
C LEU A 2 -15.01 16.64 7.16
N LEU A 3 -15.03 17.62 8.08
CA LEU A 3 -13.92 18.56 8.26
C LEU A 3 -12.61 17.85 8.60
N LEU A 4 -12.66 16.79 9.42
CA LEU A 4 -11.48 16.02 9.79
C LEU A 4 -10.91 15.25 8.59
N ILE A 5 -11.79 14.63 7.79
CA ILE A 5 -11.38 13.94 6.56
C ILE A 5 -10.72 14.92 5.59
N PHE A 6 -11.36 16.08 5.37
CA PHE A 6 -10.82 17.12 4.49
C PHE A 6 -9.48 17.66 4.97
N LEU A 7 -9.33 17.86 6.28
CA LEU A 7 -8.08 18.34 6.88
C LEU A 7 -6.96 17.32 6.70
N VAL A 8 -7.21 16.04 7.01
CA VAL A 8 -6.19 14.97 6.90
C VAL A 8 -5.82 14.74 5.44
N LEU A 9 -6.77 14.47 4.57
CA LEU A 9 -6.48 14.22 3.16
C LEU A 9 -5.96 15.47 2.45
N GLY A 10 -6.54 16.65 2.75
CA GLY A 10 -6.11 17.91 2.15
C GLY A 10 -4.66 18.23 2.44
N THR A 11 -4.20 18.06 3.68
CA THR A 11 -2.79 18.30 4.04
C THR A 11 -1.83 17.32 3.37
N ILE A 12 -2.25 16.07 3.17
CA ILE A 12 -1.46 15.07 2.44
C ILE A 12 -1.38 15.45 0.94
N PHE A 13 -2.51 15.77 0.30
CA PHE A 13 -2.53 16.15 -1.12
C PHE A 13 -1.78 17.45 -1.43
N LEU A 14 -1.76 18.38 -0.49
CA LEU A 14 -0.99 19.64 -0.60
C LEU A 14 0.50 19.44 -0.29
N GLY A 15 0.94 18.25 0.10
CA GLY A 15 2.32 17.96 0.47
C GLY A 15 2.77 18.61 1.79
N ILE A 16 1.82 19.12 2.61
CA ILE A 16 2.11 19.76 3.90
C ILE A 16 2.43 18.72 4.98
N ALA A 17 1.78 17.56 4.90
CA ALA A 17 1.95 16.47 5.85
C ALA A 17 2.19 15.14 5.13
N THR A 18 3.05 14.32 5.69
CA THR A 18 3.21 12.93 5.26
C THR A 18 1.96 12.10 5.64
N PRO A 19 1.70 10.94 4.99
CA PRO A 19 0.60 10.06 5.37
C PRO A 19 0.62 9.66 6.85
N THR A 20 1.81 9.48 7.44
CA THR A 20 1.97 9.15 8.87
C THR A 20 1.55 10.30 9.77
N GLU A 21 1.97 11.52 9.44
CA GLU A 21 1.59 12.74 10.18
C GLU A 21 0.09 13.00 10.02
N GLY A 22 -0.46 12.82 8.81
CA GLY A 22 -1.89 12.89 8.54
C GLY A 22 -2.68 11.91 9.40
N GLY A 23 -2.21 10.67 9.52
CA GLY A 23 -2.79 9.66 10.41
C GLY A 23 -2.78 10.09 11.88
N ALA A 24 -1.67 10.65 12.36
CA ALA A 24 -1.56 11.17 13.73
C ALA A 24 -2.51 12.34 13.98
N MET A 25 -2.60 13.29 13.03
CA MET A 25 -3.57 14.40 13.08
C MET A 25 -5.02 13.89 13.09
N GLY A 26 -5.30 12.86 12.30
CA GLY A 26 -6.61 12.20 12.27
C GLY A 26 -6.98 11.57 13.62
N ALA A 27 -6.05 10.87 14.25
CA ALA A 27 -6.23 10.27 15.57
C ALA A 27 -6.47 11.34 16.66
N MET A 28 -5.64 12.40 16.67
CA MET A 28 -5.82 13.54 17.57
C MET A 28 -7.17 14.22 17.36
N GLY A 29 -7.54 14.48 16.13
CA GLY A 29 -8.82 15.10 15.78
C GLY A 29 -10.02 14.24 16.18
N ALA A 30 -9.94 12.92 16.06
CA ALA A 30 -10.97 12.00 16.52
C ALA A 30 -11.13 12.03 18.05
N ILE A 31 -10.01 12.10 18.79
CA ILE A 31 -10.03 12.23 20.26
C ILE A 31 -10.66 13.56 20.67
N ILE A 32 -10.25 14.67 20.05
CA ILE A 32 -10.81 16.01 20.31
C ILE A 32 -12.33 16.03 20.04
N LEU A 33 -12.75 15.42 18.94
CA LEU A 33 -14.16 15.30 18.59
C LEU A 33 -14.95 14.49 19.62
N ALA A 34 -14.38 13.37 20.11
CA ALA A 34 -14.98 12.54 21.14
C ALA A 34 -15.10 13.26 22.48
N ILE A 35 -14.09 14.05 22.86
CA ILE A 35 -14.13 14.92 24.07
C ILE A 35 -15.22 16.00 23.91
N SER A 36 -15.23 16.72 22.80
CA SER A 36 -16.20 17.77 22.49
C SER A 36 -17.64 17.27 22.54
N ARG A 37 -17.86 16.04 22.10
CA ARG A 37 -19.17 15.37 22.14
C ARG A 37 -19.46 14.69 23.49
N ARG A 38 -18.57 14.80 24.48
CA ARG A 38 -18.66 14.15 25.79
C ARG A 38 -18.89 12.62 25.69
N ARG A 39 -18.34 11.99 24.66
CA ARG A 39 -18.45 10.55 24.42
C ARG A 39 -17.15 9.79 24.69
N LEU A 40 -16.05 10.47 25.03
CA LEU A 40 -14.80 9.82 25.40
C LEU A 40 -14.95 9.19 26.80
N SER A 41 -14.74 7.89 26.88
CA SER A 41 -14.61 7.15 28.14
C SER A 41 -13.31 6.40 28.18
N TYR A 42 -12.81 6.12 29.39
CA TYR A 42 -11.58 5.33 29.56
C TYR A 42 -11.67 3.96 28.87
N LYS A 43 -12.83 3.30 28.96
CA LYS A 43 -13.09 2.01 28.30
C LYS A 43 -12.99 2.12 26.76
N LEU A 44 -13.53 3.18 26.19
CA LEU A 44 -13.46 3.42 24.74
C LEU A 44 -12.02 3.67 24.29
N LEU A 45 -11.27 4.48 25.05
CA LEU A 45 -9.85 4.74 24.76
C LEU A 45 -9.01 3.45 24.87
N GLN A 46 -9.25 2.66 25.93
CA GLN A 46 -8.57 1.38 26.09
C GLN A 46 -8.87 0.41 24.93
N GLN A 47 -10.13 0.33 24.50
CA GLN A 47 -10.51 -0.51 23.35
C GLN A 47 -9.82 -0.05 22.07
N ALA A 48 -9.75 1.25 21.81
CA ALA A 48 -9.03 1.80 20.66
C ALA A 48 -7.54 1.47 20.71
N LEU A 49 -6.90 1.68 21.85
CA LEU A 49 -5.47 1.36 22.04
C LEU A 49 -5.18 -0.13 21.86
N VAL A 50 -5.99 -1.00 22.46
CA VAL A 50 -5.84 -2.47 22.31
C VAL A 50 -6.06 -2.88 20.84
N GLY A 51 -7.04 -2.31 20.16
CA GLY A 51 -7.28 -2.55 18.75
C GLY A 51 -6.10 -2.14 17.87
N THR A 52 -5.58 -0.93 18.10
CA THR A 52 -4.40 -0.42 17.39
C THR A 52 -3.17 -1.30 17.65
N THR A 53 -2.92 -1.69 18.90
CA THR A 53 -1.80 -2.57 19.26
C THR A 53 -1.90 -3.91 18.53
N LYS A 54 -3.08 -4.54 18.54
CA LYS A 54 -3.28 -5.82 17.84
C LYS A 54 -2.99 -5.71 16.35
N LEU A 55 -3.50 -4.66 15.71
CA LEU A 55 -3.29 -4.43 14.28
C LEU A 55 -1.80 -4.16 13.98
N SER A 56 -1.14 -3.32 14.79
CA SER A 56 0.29 -3.04 14.62
C SER A 56 1.15 -4.28 14.82
N CYS A 57 0.88 -5.09 15.85
CA CYS A 57 1.58 -6.37 16.05
C CYS A 57 1.37 -7.34 14.90
N PHE A 58 0.16 -7.41 14.35
CA PHE A 58 -0.15 -8.24 13.19
C PHE A 58 0.68 -7.82 11.97
N VAL A 59 0.71 -6.52 11.66
CA VAL A 59 1.50 -5.99 10.52
C VAL A 59 3.00 -6.24 10.72
N VAL A 60 3.54 -6.00 11.91
CA VAL A 60 4.96 -6.27 12.22
C VAL A 60 5.28 -7.76 12.07
N PHE A 61 4.39 -8.63 12.51
CA PHE A 61 4.57 -10.08 12.36
C PHE A 61 4.62 -10.50 10.88
N ILE A 62 3.73 -9.96 10.04
CA ILE A 62 3.77 -10.20 8.59
C ILE A 62 5.08 -9.69 7.99
N LEU A 63 5.54 -8.50 8.37
CA LEU A 63 6.82 -7.94 7.89
C LEU A 63 8.01 -8.84 8.22
N ILE A 64 8.06 -9.39 9.44
CA ILE A 64 9.11 -10.33 9.84
C ILE A 64 9.05 -11.59 8.95
N GLY A 65 7.86 -12.16 8.77
CA GLY A 65 7.65 -13.32 7.91
C GLY A 65 8.04 -13.06 6.45
N ALA A 66 7.62 -11.91 5.91
CA ALA A 66 7.95 -11.48 4.55
C ALA A 66 9.46 -11.27 4.36
N THR A 67 10.16 -10.71 5.36
CA THR A 67 11.61 -10.56 5.33
C THR A 67 12.32 -11.92 5.30
N MET A 68 11.90 -12.85 6.16
CA MET A 68 12.46 -14.21 6.17
C MET A 68 12.21 -14.94 4.85
N PHE A 69 11.01 -14.82 4.30
CA PHE A 69 10.69 -15.36 2.98
C PHE A 69 11.60 -14.76 1.90
N SER A 70 11.70 -13.43 1.84
CA SER A 70 12.50 -12.73 0.84
C SER A 70 13.98 -13.12 0.90
N LEU A 71 14.56 -13.20 2.10
CA LEU A 71 15.95 -13.63 2.29
C LEU A 71 16.16 -15.08 1.84
N THR A 72 15.28 -15.98 2.21
CA THR A 72 15.35 -17.39 1.78
C THR A 72 15.19 -17.51 0.27
N PHE A 73 14.24 -16.78 -0.30
CA PHE A 73 13.95 -16.80 -1.73
C PHE A 73 15.12 -16.23 -2.56
N GLN A 74 15.76 -15.15 -2.08
CA GLN A 74 16.98 -14.61 -2.69
C GLN A 74 18.14 -15.61 -2.59
N GLY A 75 18.27 -16.31 -1.46
CA GLY A 75 19.32 -17.30 -1.25
C GLY A 75 19.27 -18.51 -2.18
N VAL A 76 18.13 -18.78 -2.82
CA VAL A 76 17.96 -19.85 -3.81
C VAL A 76 17.79 -19.32 -5.25
N ASP A 77 18.22 -18.09 -5.50
CA ASP A 77 18.09 -17.42 -6.80
C ASP A 77 16.64 -17.33 -7.31
N GLY A 78 15.69 -17.33 -6.39
CA GLY A 78 14.26 -17.27 -6.70
C GLY A 78 13.86 -16.06 -7.55
N PRO A 79 14.37 -14.84 -7.29
CA PRO A 79 14.07 -13.68 -8.13
C PRO A 79 14.50 -13.86 -9.59
N LEU A 80 15.64 -14.49 -9.85
CA LEU A 80 16.11 -14.78 -11.21
C LEU A 80 15.17 -15.79 -11.91
N TRP A 81 14.71 -16.79 -11.19
CA TRP A 81 13.75 -17.74 -11.72
C TRP A 81 12.41 -17.08 -12.10
N VAL A 82 11.87 -16.23 -11.22
CA VAL A 82 10.65 -15.46 -11.50
C VAL A 82 10.86 -14.50 -12.68
N GLU A 83 12.00 -13.84 -12.73
CA GLU A 83 12.37 -12.96 -13.83
C GLU A 83 12.37 -13.71 -15.17
N HIS A 84 13.05 -14.85 -15.28
CA HIS A 84 13.04 -15.67 -16.48
C HIS A 84 11.63 -16.11 -16.88
N LEU A 85 10.83 -16.55 -15.89
CA LEU A 85 9.47 -16.99 -16.13
C LEU A 85 8.56 -15.87 -16.69
N LEU A 86 8.74 -14.65 -16.19
CA LEU A 86 7.85 -13.50 -16.50
C LEU A 86 8.39 -12.63 -17.65
N SER A 87 9.70 -12.62 -17.90
CA SER A 87 10.30 -11.84 -19.01
C SER A 87 10.03 -12.45 -20.38
N ASP A 88 9.87 -13.77 -20.45
CA ASP A 88 9.60 -14.49 -21.70
C ASP A 88 8.11 -14.56 -22.05
N LEU A 89 7.26 -13.82 -21.34
CA LEU A 89 5.82 -13.82 -21.58
C LEU A 89 5.49 -13.20 -22.95
N PRO A 90 4.58 -13.83 -23.72
CA PRO A 90 4.07 -13.24 -24.93
C PRO A 90 3.35 -11.93 -24.64
N GLY A 91 3.66 -10.88 -25.42
CA GLY A 91 3.05 -9.55 -25.26
C GLY A 91 3.92 -8.55 -24.49
N GLY A 92 5.13 -8.93 -24.04
CA GLY A 92 6.08 -8.02 -23.39
C GLY A 92 5.49 -7.33 -22.15
N GLN A 93 5.65 -6.01 -22.04
CA GLN A 93 5.14 -5.22 -20.91
C GLN A 93 3.63 -5.42 -20.67
N LEU A 94 2.82 -5.38 -21.72
CA LEU A 94 1.37 -5.51 -21.60
C LEU A 94 0.97 -6.92 -21.14
N GLY A 95 1.63 -7.96 -21.67
CA GLY A 95 1.41 -9.35 -21.25
C GLY A 95 1.72 -9.54 -19.77
N PHE A 96 2.86 -9.01 -19.31
CA PHE A 96 3.25 -8.99 -17.90
C PHE A 96 2.22 -8.29 -17.03
N LEU A 97 1.81 -7.07 -17.38
CA LEU A 97 0.83 -6.29 -16.60
C LEU A 97 -0.51 -7.01 -16.48
N ILE A 98 -1.03 -7.57 -17.57
CA ILE A 98 -2.30 -8.31 -17.55
C ILE A 98 -2.18 -9.56 -16.67
N LEU A 99 -1.13 -10.36 -16.85
CA LEU A 99 -0.93 -11.57 -16.07
C LEU A 99 -0.80 -11.28 -14.58
N VAL A 100 0.03 -10.29 -14.23
CA VAL A 100 0.24 -9.89 -12.82
C VAL A 100 -1.04 -9.38 -12.19
N ASN A 101 -1.79 -8.55 -12.91
CA ASN A 101 -3.05 -8.04 -12.37
C ASN A 101 -4.11 -9.14 -12.18
N ILE A 102 -4.20 -10.11 -13.10
CA ILE A 102 -5.06 -11.27 -12.93
C ILE A 102 -4.61 -12.12 -11.73
N MET A 103 -3.31 -12.38 -11.62
CA MET A 103 -2.75 -13.15 -10.51
C MET A 103 -3.02 -12.47 -9.16
N VAL A 104 -2.72 -11.18 -9.04
CA VAL A 104 -2.97 -10.40 -7.80
C VAL A 104 -4.46 -10.38 -7.47
N PHE A 105 -5.33 -10.21 -8.47
CA PHE A 105 -6.77 -10.27 -8.26
C PHE A 105 -7.22 -11.61 -7.65
N PHE A 106 -6.72 -12.74 -8.16
CA PHE A 106 -7.06 -14.06 -7.61
C PHE A 106 -6.42 -14.30 -6.24
N LEU A 107 -5.18 -13.88 -6.02
CA LEU A 107 -4.53 -13.97 -4.71
C LEU A 107 -5.27 -13.16 -3.66
N ALA A 108 -5.86 -12.02 -4.05
CA ALA A 108 -6.65 -11.15 -3.18
C ALA A 108 -7.92 -11.80 -2.60
N PHE A 109 -8.34 -12.97 -3.09
CA PHE A 109 -9.39 -13.78 -2.44
C PHE A 109 -8.91 -14.44 -1.14
N PHE A 110 -7.60 -14.69 -1.01
CA PHE A 110 -7.02 -15.47 0.08
C PHE A 110 -6.08 -14.66 0.95
N LEU A 111 -5.35 -13.74 0.35
CA LEU A 111 -4.34 -12.89 0.97
C LEU A 111 -4.91 -11.48 1.18
N ASP A 112 -4.54 -10.87 2.28
CA ASP A 112 -4.90 -9.49 2.53
C ASP A 112 -3.93 -8.50 1.85
N PHE A 113 -4.23 -7.21 1.98
CA PHE A 113 -3.42 -6.13 1.41
C PHE A 113 -1.96 -6.16 1.92
N PHE A 114 -1.76 -6.45 3.21
CA PHE A 114 -0.41 -6.44 3.80
C PHE A 114 0.45 -7.58 3.25
N GLU A 115 -0.11 -8.78 3.17
CA GLU A 115 0.59 -9.94 2.61
C GLU A 115 0.93 -9.73 1.13
N LEU A 116 -0.02 -9.23 0.34
CA LEU A 116 0.22 -8.91 -1.06
C LEU A 116 1.30 -7.84 -1.22
N SER A 117 1.24 -6.76 -0.42
CA SER A 117 2.19 -5.65 -0.52
C SER A 117 3.60 -6.04 -0.10
N PHE A 118 3.75 -6.85 0.93
CA PHE A 118 5.07 -7.16 1.48
C PHE A 118 5.72 -8.41 0.90
N ILE A 119 4.97 -9.27 0.25
CA ILE A 119 5.50 -10.50 -0.36
C ILE A 119 5.50 -10.37 -1.89
N ILE A 120 4.36 -10.05 -2.49
CA ILE A 120 4.19 -10.09 -3.94
C ILE A 120 4.83 -8.88 -4.64
N VAL A 121 4.65 -7.67 -4.10
CA VAL A 121 5.21 -6.46 -4.74
C VAL A 121 6.73 -6.49 -4.82
N PRO A 122 7.50 -6.81 -3.75
CA PRO A 122 8.96 -6.90 -3.84
C PRO A 122 9.45 -8.00 -4.80
N LEU A 123 8.64 -9.03 -5.02
CA LEU A 123 8.96 -10.10 -5.96
C LEU A 123 8.80 -9.65 -7.42
N LEU A 124 7.80 -8.83 -7.70
CA LEU A 124 7.44 -8.39 -9.06
C LEU A 124 8.13 -7.10 -9.49
N ALA A 125 8.50 -6.22 -8.55
CA ALA A 125 9.07 -4.92 -8.85
C ALA A 125 10.39 -5.00 -9.66
N PRO A 126 11.35 -5.90 -9.39
CA PRO A 126 12.56 -6.04 -10.19
C PRO A 126 12.27 -6.46 -11.64
N VAL A 127 11.27 -7.30 -11.86
CA VAL A 127 10.86 -7.73 -13.21
C VAL A 127 10.19 -6.58 -13.96
N ALA A 128 9.35 -5.80 -13.30
CA ALA A 128 8.73 -4.61 -13.87
C ALA A 128 9.77 -3.57 -14.29
N ASP A 129 10.77 -3.31 -13.44
CA ASP A 129 11.88 -2.39 -13.72
C ASP A 129 12.69 -2.85 -14.94
N LYS A 130 13.05 -4.12 -15.01
CA LYS A 130 13.77 -4.71 -16.14
C LYS A 130 13.00 -4.65 -17.46
N LEU A 131 11.67 -4.77 -17.41
CA LEU A 131 10.79 -4.56 -18.55
C LEU A 131 10.62 -3.07 -18.92
N GLY A 132 11.24 -2.14 -18.19
CA GLY A 132 11.14 -0.70 -18.42
C GLY A 132 9.81 -0.10 -18.00
N ILE A 133 9.08 -0.77 -17.09
CA ILE A 133 7.82 -0.28 -16.55
C ILE A 133 8.12 0.73 -15.42
N ASP A 134 7.49 1.89 -15.44
CA ASP A 134 7.63 2.85 -14.36
C ASP A 134 7.10 2.28 -13.04
N LEU A 135 7.96 2.24 -12.01
CA LEU A 135 7.63 1.60 -10.73
C LEU A 135 6.56 2.34 -9.94
N VAL A 136 6.43 3.66 -10.13
CA VAL A 136 5.36 4.44 -9.47
C VAL A 136 4.02 4.09 -10.10
N TRP A 137 3.95 4.08 -11.42
CA TRP A 137 2.76 3.64 -12.14
C TRP A 137 2.39 2.20 -11.82
N PHE A 138 3.38 1.30 -11.80
CA PHE A 138 3.19 -0.11 -11.43
C PHE A 138 2.66 -0.26 -10.00
N GLY A 139 3.25 0.47 -9.04
CA GLY A 139 2.80 0.48 -7.65
C GLY A 139 1.37 0.97 -7.48
N VAL A 140 0.99 2.06 -8.17
CA VAL A 140 -0.38 2.59 -8.15
C VAL A 140 -1.35 1.59 -8.77
N LEU A 141 -0.98 0.96 -9.89
CA LEU A 141 -1.79 -0.05 -10.57
C LEU A 141 -2.06 -1.25 -9.65
N LEU A 142 -1.02 -1.77 -8.99
CA LEU A 142 -1.17 -2.85 -8.02
C LEU A 142 -2.01 -2.42 -6.81
N ALA A 143 -1.80 -1.21 -6.29
CA ALA A 143 -2.57 -0.70 -5.16
C ALA A 143 -4.07 -0.62 -5.47
N ILE A 144 -4.45 -0.15 -6.66
CA ILE A 144 -5.85 -0.13 -7.11
C ILE A 144 -6.42 -1.55 -7.22
N ASN A 145 -5.63 -2.48 -7.75
CA ASN A 145 -6.06 -3.87 -7.87
C ASN A 145 -6.19 -4.55 -6.50
N MET A 146 -5.19 -4.42 -5.62
CA MET A 146 -5.22 -4.98 -4.26
C MET A 146 -6.38 -4.43 -3.42
N GLN A 147 -6.86 -3.22 -3.71
CA GLN A 147 -8.03 -2.66 -3.04
C GLN A 147 -9.29 -3.52 -3.27
N THR A 148 -9.34 -4.31 -4.32
CA THR A 148 -10.45 -5.26 -4.56
C THR A 148 -10.55 -6.30 -3.44
N SER A 149 -9.45 -6.66 -2.77
CA SER A 149 -9.43 -7.62 -1.67
C SER A 149 -10.38 -7.26 -0.53
N PHE A 150 -10.59 -5.96 -0.29
CA PHE A 150 -11.50 -5.49 0.74
C PHE A 150 -12.99 -5.75 0.44
N MET A 151 -13.33 -5.96 -0.84
CA MET A 151 -14.70 -6.17 -1.30
C MET A 151 -14.96 -7.57 -1.87
N HIS A 152 -13.97 -8.46 -1.91
CA HIS A 152 -14.16 -9.84 -2.35
C HIS A 152 -14.91 -10.67 -1.30
N PRO A 153 -16.01 -11.33 -1.65
CA PRO A 153 -16.52 -12.45 -0.85
C PRO A 153 -15.53 -13.65 -0.96
N PRO A 154 -15.25 -14.40 0.11
CA PRO A 154 -15.81 -14.32 1.47
C PRO A 154 -14.99 -13.48 2.46
N PHE A 155 -13.78 -13.04 2.13
CA PHE A 155 -12.84 -12.45 3.09
C PHE A 155 -12.78 -10.92 3.09
N GLY A 156 -13.59 -10.24 2.27
CA GLY A 156 -13.58 -8.77 2.18
C GLY A 156 -13.91 -8.09 3.51
N PHE A 157 -12.92 -7.44 4.13
CA PHE A 157 -13.10 -6.74 5.41
C PHE A 157 -14.22 -5.70 5.37
N ALA A 158 -14.38 -5.00 4.25
CA ALA A 158 -15.45 -4.02 4.08
C ALA A 158 -16.83 -4.67 4.16
N LEU A 159 -16.98 -5.88 3.64
CA LEU A 159 -18.24 -6.62 3.68
C LEU A 159 -18.58 -7.10 5.09
N PHE A 160 -17.58 -7.53 5.87
CA PHE A 160 -17.76 -7.87 7.27
C PHE A 160 -18.16 -6.64 8.10
N TYR A 161 -17.47 -5.52 7.85
CA TYR A 161 -17.83 -4.28 8.53
C TYR A 161 -19.25 -3.84 8.20
N LEU A 162 -19.63 -3.87 6.93
CA LEU A 162 -20.99 -3.56 6.49
C LEU A 162 -22.00 -4.52 7.13
N ARG A 163 -21.67 -5.81 7.22
CA ARG A 163 -22.53 -6.79 7.90
C ARG A 163 -22.73 -6.48 9.38
N SER A 164 -21.69 -6.00 10.06
CA SER A 164 -21.75 -5.68 11.49
C SER A 164 -22.68 -4.51 11.83
N VAL A 165 -22.90 -3.59 10.88
CA VAL A 165 -23.76 -2.41 11.05
C VAL A 165 -25.10 -2.52 10.34
N ALA A 166 -25.25 -3.47 9.42
CA ALA A 166 -26.49 -3.71 8.69
C ALA A 166 -27.56 -4.33 9.60
N PRO A 167 -28.83 -3.90 9.51
CA PRO A 167 -29.91 -4.43 10.33
C PRO A 167 -30.08 -5.94 10.10
N ASP A 168 -30.06 -6.71 11.18
CA ASP A 168 -30.29 -8.16 11.20
C ASP A 168 -31.75 -8.54 11.47
N LYS A 169 -32.59 -7.54 11.84
CA LYS A 169 -34.02 -7.67 12.13
C LYS A 169 -34.84 -6.66 11.36
N GLU A 170 -36.11 -6.96 11.18
CA GLU A 170 -37.04 -5.98 10.60
C GLU A 170 -37.01 -4.67 11.39
N TYR A 171 -36.93 -3.58 10.68
CA TYR A 171 -36.94 -2.25 11.26
C TYR A 171 -37.90 -1.32 10.49
N THR A 172 -38.40 -0.30 11.19
CA THR A 172 -39.20 0.74 10.56
C THR A 172 -38.27 1.89 10.16
N ASP A 173 -38.21 2.18 8.88
CA ASP A 173 -37.43 3.31 8.37
C ASP A 173 -38.01 4.62 8.93
N LYS A 174 -37.14 5.47 9.44
CA LYS A 174 -37.53 6.75 10.07
C LYS A 174 -38.05 7.78 9.06
N VAL A 175 -37.65 7.66 7.80
CA VAL A 175 -37.99 8.60 6.72
C VAL A 175 -39.29 8.16 6.03
N THR A 176 -39.29 6.93 5.52
CA THR A 176 -40.42 6.40 4.74
C THR A 176 -41.54 5.80 5.62
N ARG A 177 -41.26 5.54 6.91
CA ARG A 177 -42.14 4.85 7.88
C ARG A 177 -42.60 3.45 7.42
N GLN A 178 -41.92 2.89 6.42
CA GLN A 178 -42.19 1.52 5.96
C GLN A 178 -41.42 0.50 6.79
N ARG A 179 -41.98 -0.67 6.94
CA ARG A 179 -41.27 -1.82 7.49
C ARG A 179 -40.32 -2.36 6.43
N ILE A 180 -39.03 -2.39 6.76
CA ILE A 180 -37.98 -2.88 5.88
C ILE A 180 -37.47 -4.22 6.43
N ALA A 181 -37.40 -5.20 5.57
CA ALA A 181 -36.83 -6.52 5.88
C ALA A 181 -35.36 -6.44 6.28
N PRO A 182 -34.85 -7.40 7.08
CA PRO A 182 -33.43 -7.46 7.43
C PRO A 182 -32.56 -7.60 6.19
N VAL A 183 -31.39 -6.98 6.24
CA VAL A 183 -30.38 -7.11 5.16
C VAL A 183 -29.67 -8.45 5.28
N THR A 184 -29.74 -9.26 4.24
CA THR A 184 -29.07 -10.58 4.20
C THR A 184 -27.63 -10.45 3.76
N THR A 185 -26.77 -11.39 4.14
CA THR A 185 -25.36 -11.44 3.69
C THR A 185 -25.25 -11.55 2.16
N THR A 186 -26.17 -12.31 1.55
CA THR A 186 -26.24 -12.43 0.08
C THR A 186 -26.50 -11.10 -0.60
N GLN A 187 -27.39 -10.26 -0.03
CA GLN A 187 -27.65 -8.92 -0.58
C GLN A 187 -26.41 -8.01 -0.47
N ILE A 188 -25.64 -8.11 0.62
CA ILE A 188 -24.39 -7.38 0.77
C ILE A 188 -23.39 -7.82 -0.31
N TYR A 189 -23.23 -9.11 -0.53
CA TYR A 189 -22.32 -9.65 -1.53
C TYR A 189 -22.74 -9.27 -2.96
N LEU A 190 -24.01 -9.41 -3.30
CA LEU A 190 -24.52 -8.97 -4.62
C LEU A 190 -24.38 -7.47 -4.80
N GLY A 191 -24.59 -6.69 -3.74
CA GLY A 191 -24.41 -5.24 -3.77
C GLY A 191 -22.95 -4.80 -3.94
N SER A 192 -21.97 -5.63 -3.59
CA SER A 192 -20.54 -5.32 -3.78
C SER A 192 -20.06 -5.54 -5.22
N ILE A 193 -20.73 -6.39 -6.01
CA ILE A 193 -20.31 -6.73 -7.38
C ILE A 193 -20.16 -5.49 -8.29
N PRO A 194 -21.12 -4.54 -8.36
CA PRO A 194 -20.95 -3.35 -9.17
C PRO A 194 -19.72 -2.52 -8.82
N PHE A 195 -19.41 -2.40 -7.53
CA PHE A 195 -18.22 -1.68 -7.07
C PHE A 195 -16.93 -2.40 -7.47
N LEU A 196 -16.91 -3.72 -7.39
CA LEU A 196 -15.81 -4.54 -7.87
C LEU A 196 -15.59 -4.36 -9.38
N CYS A 197 -16.67 -4.35 -10.16
CA CYS A 197 -16.60 -4.08 -11.60
C CYS A 197 -16.02 -2.68 -11.90
N ILE A 198 -16.40 -1.66 -11.13
CA ILE A 198 -15.85 -0.30 -11.25
C ILE A 198 -14.35 -0.30 -10.95
N GLN A 199 -13.91 -1.00 -9.92
CA GLN A 199 -12.47 -1.10 -9.59
C GLN A 199 -11.69 -1.80 -10.69
N LEU A 200 -12.18 -2.91 -11.23
CA LEU A 200 -11.54 -3.59 -12.35
C LEU A 200 -11.51 -2.72 -13.62
N LEU A 201 -12.56 -1.92 -13.85
CA LEU A 201 -12.56 -0.93 -14.91
C LEU A 201 -11.46 0.12 -14.69
N MET A 202 -11.27 0.59 -13.46
CA MET A 202 -10.19 1.53 -13.12
C MET A 202 -8.81 0.92 -13.35
N VAL A 203 -8.60 -0.35 -13.00
CA VAL A 203 -7.36 -1.08 -13.33
C VAL A 203 -7.12 -1.07 -14.84
N GLY A 204 -8.14 -1.40 -15.64
CA GLY A 204 -8.06 -1.37 -17.10
C GLY A 204 -7.75 0.02 -17.64
N LEU A 205 -8.36 1.08 -17.10
CA LEU A 205 -8.10 2.47 -17.49
C LEU A 205 -6.67 2.91 -17.17
N VAL A 206 -6.14 2.54 -16.00
CA VAL A 206 -4.77 2.88 -15.60
C VAL A 206 -3.74 2.12 -16.45
N ILE A 207 -4.04 0.89 -16.88
CA ILE A 207 -3.21 0.16 -17.85
C ILE A 207 -3.22 0.86 -19.22
N ALA A 208 -4.41 1.27 -19.70
CA ALA A 208 -4.56 1.88 -21.00
C ALA A 208 -4.02 3.32 -21.08
N PHE A 209 -4.05 4.05 -19.97
CA PHE A 209 -3.68 5.46 -19.89
C PHE A 209 -2.68 5.71 -18.74
N PRO A 210 -1.40 5.31 -18.88
CA PRO A 210 -0.38 5.52 -17.85
C PRO A 210 -0.24 6.99 -17.42
N GLY A 211 -0.49 7.92 -18.33
CA GLY A 211 -0.45 9.37 -18.09
C GLY A 211 -1.37 9.86 -16.97
N ILE A 212 -2.40 9.12 -16.61
CA ILE A 212 -3.27 9.47 -15.45
C ILE A 212 -2.45 9.48 -14.15
N VAL A 213 -1.48 8.58 -14.03
CA VAL A 213 -0.61 8.48 -12.84
C VAL A 213 0.63 9.35 -12.99
N SER A 214 1.28 9.31 -14.15
CA SER A 214 2.59 9.94 -14.35
C SER A 214 2.52 11.44 -14.65
N SER A 215 1.37 12.00 -15.04
CA SER A 215 1.25 13.43 -15.41
C SER A 215 1.48 14.41 -14.25
N GLY A 216 1.41 13.96 -13.01
CA GLY A 216 1.67 14.76 -11.82
C GLY A 216 3.03 14.49 -11.16
N LEU A 217 3.83 13.61 -11.74
CA LEU A 217 5.18 13.35 -11.25
C LEU A 217 6.15 14.35 -11.85
N ASP A 218 7.08 14.85 -11.03
CA ASP A 218 8.20 15.62 -11.51
C ASP A 218 9.02 14.80 -12.53
N GLU A 219 9.59 15.47 -13.54
CA GLU A 219 10.50 14.81 -14.48
C GLU A 219 11.57 14.04 -13.71
N LYS A 220 11.80 12.79 -14.10
CA LYS A 220 12.88 11.98 -13.50
C LYS A 220 14.17 12.78 -13.65
N VAL A 221 14.74 13.25 -12.56
CA VAL A 221 16.07 13.86 -12.56
C VAL A 221 17.04 12.75 -12.98
N THR A 222 17.43 12.77 -14.24
CA THR A 222 18.45 11.87 -14.76
C THR A 222 19.79 12.39 -14.23
N TYR A 223 20.29 11.77 -13.18
CA TYR A 223 21.63 12.07 -12.69
C TYR A 223 22.63 11.48 -13.71
N ASP A 224 23.47 12.33 -14.26
CA ASP A 224 24.62 11.89 -15.01
C ASP A 224 25.62 11.28 -14.00
N LEU A 225 25.59 9.94 -13.91
CA LEU A 225 26.44 9.20 -12.96
C LEU A 225 27.93 9.39 -13.27
N ASP A 226 28.27 9.63 -14.53
CA ASP A 226 29.66 9.87 -14.93
C ASP A 226 30.13 11.26 -14.50
N ALA A 227 29.28 12.28 -14.63
CA ALA A 227 29.56 13.61 -14.10
C ALA A 227 29.64 13.66 -12.56
N ILE A 228 28.81 12.88 -11.88
CA ILE A 228 28.86 12.76 -10.42
C ILE A 228 30.12 12.03 -9.98
N ARG A 229 30.52 10.97 -10.70
CA ARG A 229 31.73 10.22 -10.41
C ARG A 229 32.96 11.09 -10.60
N GLU A 230 33.01 11.87 -11.66
CA GLU A 230 34.08 12.82 -11.95
C GLU A 230 34.18 13.92 -10.86
N GLN A 231 33.05 14.43 -10.40
CA GLN A 231 32.98 15.37 -9.26
C GLN A 231 33.41 14.73 -7.94
N MET A 232 33.05 13.48 -7.69
CA MET A 232 33.48 12.76 -6.50
C MET A 232 34.99 12.45 -6.52
N GLU A 233 35.53 12.05 -7.67
CA GLU A 233 37.00 11.84 -7.85
C GLU A 233 37.79 13.14 -7.73
N ALA A 234 37.26 14.25 -8.27
CA ALA A 234 37.91 15.56 -8.15
C ALA A 234 37.90 16.13 -6.73
N ASN A 235 36.88 15.76 -5.93
CA ASN A 235 36.73 16.21 -4.55
C ASN A 235 37.26 15.18 -3.51
N MET A 236 37.77 14.03 -3.95
CA MET A 236 38.45 13.10 -3.04
C MET A 236 39.75 13.73 -2.56
N PRO A 237 39.99 13.85 -1.25
CA PRO A 237 41.30 14.25 -0.73
C PRO A 237 42.35 13.28 -1.27
N SER A 238 43.46 13.82 -1.76
CA SER A 238 44.56 12.98 -2.20
C SER A 238 45.01 12.06 -1.08
N ALA A 239 45.26 10.78 -1.38
CA ALA A 239 45.62 9.73 -0.39
C ALA A 239 46.86 10.08 0.48
N VAL A 240 47.43 11.26 0.29
CA VAL A 240 48.61 11.77 1.01
C VAL A 240 48.19 12.44 2.34
N ASP A 241 46.94 12.81 2.53
CA ASP A 241 46.49 13.52 3.75
C ASP A 241 46.01 12.59 4.87
N PHE A 242 46.09 11.28 4.72
CA PHE A 242 45.93 10.33 5.81
C PHE A 242 47.29 10.02 6.48
N GLU A 243 47.92 11.05 7.04
CA GLU A 243 48.91 10.83 8.08
C GLU A 243 48.25 10.12 9.24
N ASN A 244 48.62 8.86 9.47
CA ASN A 244 48.11 8.05 10.54
C ASN A 244 48.53 8.68 11.89
N PRO A 245 47.63 9.30 12.68
CA PRO A 245 47.99 10.01 13.90
C PRO A 245 48.56 9.10 14.99
N PHE A 246 48.65 7.78 14.73
CA PHE A 246 49.21 6.77 15.67
C PHE A 246 50.60 6.26 15.30
N MET A 247 51.19 6.75 14.23
CA MET A 247 52.61 6.49 13.98
C MET A 247 53.45 7.66 14.52
N THR A 248 53.63 7.70 15.84
CA THR A 248 54.72 8.47 16.43
C THR A 248 56.01 7.69 16.22
N GLU A 249 56.95 8.34 15.51
CA GLU A 249 58.37 7.96 15.54
C GLU A 249 58.87 7.97 16.99
N ASP A 250 58.95 6.82 17.62
CA ASP A 250 59.75 6.63 18.82
C ASP A 250 60.29 5.21 18.80
N SER A 251 61.39 5.01 18.10
CA SER A 251 62.46 4.00 18.43
C SER A 251 63.71 4.28 17.60
N ALA A 252 64.53 5.19 18.09
CA ALA A 252 65.97 5.18 17.83
C ALA A 252 66.73 4.99 19.15
#